data_8498ce948e4535c8c08341173ffb454b
#
_entry.id   8498ce948e4535c8c08341173ffb454b
#
_cell.length_a   1.000
_cell.length_b   1.000
_cell.length_c   1.000
_cell.angle_alpha   90.00
_cell.angle_beta   90.00
_cell.angle_gamma   90.00
#
_symmetry.space_group_name_H-M   'P 1'
#
loop_
_entity.id
_entity.type
_entity.pdbx_description
1 polymer ?
#
loop_
_entity_poly.entity_id
_entity_poly.type
_entity_poly.pdbx_seq_one_letter_code
_entity_poly.pdbx_strand_id
1 'polypeptide(L)'
;MDKMRLQKYIAECGVASRRKAEELIKQGKVSVNGVKVQEMGFKVSENDIVEVDGRKISLEKNKVYIMLNKPVGYITSVRDQFSRNTVLDLIKGIDERIYPVGRLDFDTSGLLLLTNDGSFAYKLTHPKHEMRKVYIAE
;
A
#
# COMPACT_ATOMS: atom_id res chain seq x y z
N MET A 1 -20.15 2.14 6.82
CA MET A 1 -18.76 2.64 6.75
C MET A 1 -18.79 4.15 6.65
N ASP A 2 -17.94 4.79 7.43
CA ASP A 2 -17.76 6.24 7.29
C ASP A 2 -17.10 6.56 5.96
N LYS A 3 -17.24 7.81 5.51
CA LYS A 3 -16.60 8.24 4.27
C LYS A 3 -15.09 8.25 4.43
N MET A 4 -14.39 7.82 3.39
CA MET A 4 -12.93 7.90 3.35
C MET A 4 -12.47 8.60 2.08
N ARG A 5 -11.26 9.15 2.11
CA ARG A 5 -10.69 9.82 0.94
C ARG A 5 -10.55 8.83 -0.21
N LEU A 6 -10.83 9.30 -1.42
CA LEU A 6 -10.82 8.47 -2.62
C LEU A 6 -9.47 7.77 -2.83
N GLN A 7 -8.35 8.46 -2.63
CA GLN A 7 -7.04 7.85 -2.77
C GLN A 7 -6.80 6.74 -1.75
N LYS A 8 -7.33 6.89 -0.54
CA LYS A 8 -7.26 5.83 0.48
C LYS A 8 -8.10 4.64 0.06
N TYR A 9 -9.31 4.88 -0.46
CA TYR A 9 -10.20 3.81 -0.93
C TYR A 9 -9.53 3.01 -2.05
N ILE A 10 -8.91 3.70 -3.02
CA ILE A 10 -8.21 3.03 -4.13
C ILE A 10 -7.07 2.16 -3.60
N ALA A 11 -6.32 2.67 -2.62
CA ALA A 11 -5.24 1.91 -2.01
C ALA A 11 -5.77 0.69 -1.23
N GLU A 12 -6.86 0.85 -0.50
CA GLU A 12 -7.50 -0.25 0.25
C GLU A 12 -8.09 -1.31 -0.69
N CYS A 13 -8.39 -0.94 -1.92
CA CYS A 13 -8.84 -1.89 -2.94
C CYS A 13 -7.67 -2.68 -3.57
N GLY A 14 -6.43 -2.37 -3.20
CA GLY A 14 -5.27 -3.07 -3.72
C GLY A 14 -4.84 -2.64 -5.11
N VAL A 15 -5.36 -1.52 -5.62
CA VAL A 15 -5.07 -1.06 -6.99
C VAL A 15 -3.73 -0.35 -7.07
N ALA A 16 -3.42 0.50 -6.08
CA ALA A 16 -2.22 1.32 -6.12
C ALA A 16 -1.91 1.84 -4.70
N SER A 17 -0.73 2.45 -4.52
CA SER A 17 -0.44 3.20 -3.29
C SER A 17 -1.30 4.46 -3.24
N ARG A 18 -1.42 5.09 -2.06
CA ARG A 18 -2.17 6.36 -1.96
C ARG A 18 -1.59 7.43 -2.88
N ARG A 19 -0.26 7.54 -2.94
CA ARG A 19 0.40 8.51 -3.82
C ARG A 19 0.09 8.24 -5.30
N LYS A 20 0.18 6.97 -5.71
CA LYS A 20 -0.14 6.59 -7.09
C LYS A 20 -1.62 6.82 -7.38
N ALA A 21 -2.49 6.55 -6.41
CA ALA A 21 -3.92 6.80 -6.54
C ALA A 21 -4.20 8.30 -6.76
N GLU A 22 -3.49 9.18 -6.06
CA GLU A 22 -3.61 10.62 -6.29
C GLU A 22 -3.23 10.99 -7.73
N GLU A 23 -2.18 10.38 -8.27
CA GLU A 23 -1.79 10.59 -9.66
C GLU A 23 -2.87 10.13 -10.63
N LEU A 24 -3.48 8.96 -10.37
CA LEU A 24 -4.57 8.44 -11.20
C LEU A 24 -5.77 9.38 -11.19
N ILE A 25 -6.10 9.94 -10.03
CA ILE A 25 -7.19 10.90 -9.91
C ILE A 25 -6.88 12.16 -10.74
N LYS A 26 -5.69 12.71 -10.61
CA LYS A 26 -5.26 13.90 -11.36
C LYS A 26 -5.28 13.66 -12.86
N GLN A 27 -4.95 12.46 -13.29
CA GLN A 27 -4.93 12.09 -14.70
C GLN A 27 -6.31 11.83 -15.30
N GLY A 28 -7.37 11.91 -14.46
CA GLY A 28 -8.73 11.69 -14.93
C GLY A 28 -9.10 10.24 -15.18
N LYS A 29 -8.37 9.30 -14.55
CA LYS A 29 -8.60 7.87 -14.74
C LYS A 29 -9.57 7.27 -13.75
N VAL A 30 -10.09 8.07 -12.81
CA VAL A 30 -10.96 7.62 -11.73
C VAL A 30 -12.34 8.26 -11.86
N SER A 31 -13.38 7.45 -11.76
CA SER A 31 -14.76 7.91 -11.71
C SER A 31 -15.47 7.38 -10.47
N VAL A 32 -16.45 8.14 -10.00
CA VAL A 32 -17.31 7.75 -8.88
C VAL A 32 -18.75 7.92 -9.34
N ASN A 33 -19.51 6.84 -9.27
CA ASN A 33 -20.91 6.81 -9.73
C ASN A 33 -21.05 7.34 -11.16
N GLY A 34 -20.09 7.00 -12.03
CA GLY A 34 -20.11 7.37 -13.44
C GLY A 34 -19.59 8.77 -13.75
N VAL A 35 -19.15 9.51 -12.74
CA VAL A 35 -18.65 10.88 -12.92
C VAL A 35 -17.14 10.92 -12.63
N LYS A 36 -16.38 11.45 -13.58
CA LYS A 36 -14.94 11.61 -13.42
C LYS A 36 -14.64 12.55 -12.25
N VAL A 37 -13.72 12.13 -11.37
CA VAL A 37 -13.28 12.91 -10.23
C VAL A 37 -11.80 13.23 -10.40
N GLN A 38 -11.45 14.52 -10.37
CA GLN A 38 -10.06 14.97 -10.47
C GLN A 38 -9.64 15.85 -9.29
N GLU A 39 -10.58 16.19 -8.40
CA GLU A 39 -10.27 17.03 -7.25
C GLU A 39 -9.69 16.21 -6.11
N MET A 40 -8.77 16.82 -5.37
CA MET A 40 -8.21 16.19 -4.18
C MET A 40 -9.15 16.39 -3.00
N GLY A 41 -9.15 15.43 -2.08
CA GLY A 41 -10.01 15.52 -0.90
C GLY A 41 -11.41 14.96 -1.09
N PHE A 42 -11.73 14.47 -2.29
CA PHE A 42 -13.01 13.82 -2.53
C PHE A 42 -13.15 12.56 -1.66
N LYS A 43 -14.31 12.39 -1.05
CA LYS A 43 -14.58 11.25 -0.15
C LYS A 43 -15.66 10.34 -0.72
N VAL A 44 -15.50 9.05 -0.48
CA VAL A 44 -16.44 8.02 -0.92
C VAL A 44 -16.93 7.19 0.26
N SER A 45 -18.10 6.59 0.10
CA SER A 45 -18.67 5.63 1.05
C SER A 45 -18.77 4.26 0.39
N GLU A 46 -19.13 3.25 1.17
CA GLU A 46 -19.26 1.88 0.65
C GLU A 46 -20.33 1.72 -0.43
N ASN A 47 -21.30 2.63 -0.48
CA ASN A 47 -22.36 2.59 -1.48
C ASN A 47 -21.97 3.25 -2.81
N ASP A 48 -20.84 3.94 -2.84
CA ASP A 48 -20.35 4.57 -4.06
C ASP A 48 -19.67 3.56 -4.96
N ILE A 49 -19.93 3.67 -6.27
CA ILE A 49 -19.28 2.81 -7.26
C ILE A 49 -18.06 3.54 -7.80
N VAL A 50 -16.88 3.01 -7.51
CA VAL A 50 -15.60 3.58 -7.94
C VAL A 50 -15.04 2.74 -9.07
N GLU A 51 -14.61 3.41 -10.15
CA GLU A 51 -13.96 2.76 -11.28
C GLU A 51 -12.62 3.42 -11.55
N VAL A 52 -11.63 2.60 -11.86
CA VAL A 52 -10.30 3.04 -12.28
C VAL A 52 -10.02 2.45 -13.66
N ASP A 53 -9.72 3.29 -14.63
CA ASP A 53 -9.52 2.89 -16.03
C ASP A 53 -10.71 2.07 -16.55
N GLY A 54 -11.93 2.45 -16.16
CA GLY A 54 -13.17 1.80 -16.61
C GLY A 54 -13.49 0.50 -15.89
N ARG A 55 -12.70 0.10 -14.89
CA ARG A 55 -12.94 -1.13 -14.13
C ARG A 55 -13.43 -0.81 -12.73
N LYS A 56 -14.53 -1.44 -12.35
CA LYS A 56 -15.05 -1.31 -10.99
C LYS A 56 -14.07 -1.94 -10.00
N ILE A 57 -13.79 -1.22 -8.92
CA ILE A 57 -12.94 -1.72 -7.84
C ILE A 57 -13.75 -1.87 -6.56
N SER A 58 -13.29 -2.75 -5.67
CA SER A 58 -13.92 -2.99 -4.37
C SER A 58 -12.84 -3.19 -3.32
N LEU A 59 -13.23 -2.99 -2.05
CA LEU A 59 -12.29 -3.15 -0.94
C LEU A 59 -11.73 -4.57 -0.89
N GLU A 60 -10.42 -4.66 -0.69
CA GLU A 60 -9.74 -5.94 -0.55
C GLU A 60 -10.17 -6.61 0.76
N LYS A 61 -10.73 -7.79 0.66
CA LYS A 61 -11.24 -8.53 1.82
C LYS A 61 -10.21 -9.49 2.40
N ASN A 62 -9.24 -9.93 1.58
CA ASN A 62 -8.22 -10.88 2.02
C ASN A 62 -7.03 -10.12 2.58
N LYS A 63 -6.88 -10.16 3.92
CA LYS A 63 -5.73 -9.55 4.58
C LYS A 63 -4.59 -10.53 4.62
N VAL A 64 -3.40 -10.06 4.22
CA VAL A 64 -2.20 -10.90 4.11
C VAL A 64 -1.11 -10.30 5.00
N TYR A 65 -0.45 -11.18 5.76
CA TYR A 65 0.66 -10.80 6.63
C TYR A 65 1.82 -11.74 6.34
N ILE A 66 2.95 -11.20 5.93
CA ILE A 66 4.12 -11.99 5.56
C ILE A 66 5.31 -11.52 6.38
N MET A 67 6.02 -12.49 6.95
CA MET A 67 7.29 -12.25 7.62
C MET A 67 8.40 -12.73 6.69
N LEU A 68 9.24 -11.80 6.27
CA LEU A 68 10.35 -12.10 5.37
C LEU A 68 11.67 -11.90 6.11
N ASN A 69 12.53 -12.90 6.05
CA ASN A 69 13.91 -12.71 6.47
C ASN A 69 14.67 -12.13 5.28
N LYS A 70 14.74 -10.81 5.24
CA LYS A 70 15.30 -10.09 4.10
C LYS A 70 16.80 -10.29 4.01
N PRO A 71 17.34 -10.81 2.90
CA PRO A 71 18.78 -10.85 2.66
C PRO A 71 19.29 -9.47 2.24
N VAL A 72 20.60 -9.30 2.27
CA VAL A 72 21.21 -8.11 1.67
C VAL A 72 21.00 -8.13 0.16
N GLY A 73 21.09 -6.97 -0.48
CA GLY A 73 20.99 -6.87 -1.93
C GLY A 73 19.59 -6.63 -2.46
N TYR A 74 18.63 -6.35 -1.58
CA TYR A 74 17.24 -6.05 -1.96
C TYR A 74 16.78 -4.75 -1.30
N ILE A 75 16.04 -3.97 -2.07
CA ILE A 75 15.51 -2.68 -1.60
C ILE A 75 14.17 -2.90 -0.93
N THR A 76 13.95 -2.25 0.22
CA THR A 76 12.66 -2.26 0.91
C THR A 76 11.73 -1.27 0.24
N SER A 77 11.14 -1.69 -0.87
CA SER A 77 10.22 -0.88 -1.65
C SER A 77 9.37 -1.80 -2.51
N VAL A 78 8.23 -1.32 -2.97
CA VAL A 78 7.41 -2.06 -3.92
C VAL A 78 7.94 -1.88 -5.34
N ARG A 79 8.73 -0.83 -5.56
CA ARG A 79 9.24 -0.48 -6.88
C ARG A 79 10.52 0.35 -6.75
N ASP A 80 11.46 0.11 -7.63
CA ASP A 80 12.71 0.87 -7.68
C ASP A 80 12.87 1.55 -9.03
N GLN A 81 13.15 2.87 -9.01
CA GLN A 81 13.33 3.67 -10.22
C GLN A 81 14.59 3.28 -11.01
N PHE A 82 15.54 2.62 -10.39
CA PHE A 82 16.76 2.16 -11.03
C PHE A 82 16.73 0.68 -11.39
N SER A 83 15.54 0.07 -11.32
CA SER A 83 15.31 -1.35 -11.63
C SER A 83 16.14 -2.33 -10.78
N ARG A 84 16.50 -1.92 -9.58
CA ARG A 84 17.15 -2.83 -8.62
C ARG A 84 16.11 -3.80 -8.05
N ASN A 85 16.57 -4.97 -7.61
CA ASN A 85 15.69 -5.95 -7.00
C ASN A 85 15.06 -5.42 -5.72
N THR A 86 13.76 -5.59 -5.58
CA THR A 86 13.02 -5.21 -4.37
C THR A 86 12.62 -6.45 -3.58
N VAL A 87 12.21 -6.25 -2.35
CA VAL A 87 11.78 -7.36 -1.48
C VAL A 87 10.57 -8.10 -2.06
N LEU A 88 9.77 -7.46 -2.90
CA LEU A 88 8.63 -8.14 -3.55
C LEU A 88 9.08 -9.22 -4.53
N ASP A 89 10.27 -9.12 -5.08
CA ASP A 89 10.80 -10.14 -5.99
C ASP A 89 11.03 -11.48 -5.28
N LEU A 90 11.14 -11.45 -3.96
CA LEU A 90 11.34 -12.65 -3.14
C LEU A 90 10.03 -13.35 -2.76
N ILE A 91 8.90 -12.71 -3.01
CA ILE A 91 7.60 -13.21 -2.58
C ILE A 91 6.83 -13.69 -3.78
N LYS A 92 6.36 -14.94 -3.71
CA LYS A 92 5.65 -15.59 -4.82
C LYS A 92 4.35 -16.20 -4.33
N GLY A 93 3.38 -16.33 -5.23
CA GLY A 93 2.11 -16.96 -4.93
C GLY A 93 1.12 -16.07 -4.19
N ILE A 94 1.38 -14.77 -4.12
CA ILE A 94 0.51 -13.80 -3.47
C ILE A 94 -0.04 -12.87 -4.54
N ASP A 95 -1.35 -12.90 -4.73
CA ASP A 95 -2.04 -12.06 -5.72
C ASP A 95 -2.37 -10.68 -5.17
N GLU A 96 -2.59 -10.58 -3.85
CA GLU A 96 -2.91 -9.32 -3.20
C GLU A 96 -1.72 -8.36 -3.26
N ARG A 97 -2.02 -7.08 -3.40
CA ARG A 97 -1.00 -6.05 -3.36
C ARG A 97 -0.53 -5.87 -1.92
N ILE A 98 0.70 -6.27 -1.65
CA ILE A 98 1.32 -6.11 -0.34
C ILE A 98 2.47 -5.11 -0.41
N TYR A 99 2.84 -4.57 0.75
CA TYR A 99 3.92 -3.60 0.85
C TYR A 99 4.67 -3.80 2.17
N PRO A 100 5.95 -3.41 2.22
CA PRO A 100 6.72 -3.56 3.45
C PRO A 100 6.26 -2.59 4.54
N VAL A 101 6.29 -3.07 5.78
CA VAL A 101 6.02 -2.27 6.97
C VAL A 101 7.37 -1.90 7.56
N GLY A 102 7.73 -0.62 7.45
CA GLY A 102 9.06 -0.16 7.82
C GLY A 102 10.08 -0.40 6.70
N ARG A 103 11.34 -0.20 7.02
CA ARG A 103 12.42 -0.24 6.03
C ARG A 103 13.67 -0.85 6.62
N LEU A 104 14.36 -1.63 5.80
CA LEU A 104 15.73 -2.08 6.03
C LEU A 104 16.55 -1.67 4.82
N ASP A 105 17.77 -1.22 5.04
CA ASP A 105 18.65 -0.76 3.96
C ASP A 105 19.01 -1.89 3.00
N PHE A 106 19.46 -1.51 1.80
CA PHE A 106 19.88 -2.45 0.77
C PHE A 106 20.92 -3.45 1.30
N ASP A 107 21.87 -2.96 2.10
CA ASP A 107 22.96 -3.75 2.67
C ASP A 107 22.61 -4.42 3.99
N THR A 108 21.39 -4.27 4.46
CA THR A 108 20.97 -4.80 5.77
C THR A 108 20.09 -6.03 5.57
N SER A 109 20.35 -7.07 6.37
CA SER A 109 19.49 -8.23 6.46
C SER A 109 18.68 -8.18 7.74
N GLY A 110 17.57 -8.89 7.77
CA GLY A 110 16.74 -8.97 8.97
C GLY A 110 15.29 -9.22 8.69
N LEU A 111 14.50 -9.29 9.75
CA LEU A 111 13.07 -9.54 9.65
C LEU A 111 12.33 -8.32 9.15
N LEU A 112 11.51 -8.53 8.14
CA LEU A 112 10.68 -7.51 7.54
C LEU A 112 9.26 -8.03 7.42
N LEU A 113 8.28 -7.22 7.82
CA LEU A 113 6.88 -7.55 7.65
C LEU A 113 6.35 -6.91 6.38
N LEU A 114 5.51 -7.64 5.64
CA LEU A 114 4.80 -7.13 4.49
C LEU A 114 3.33 -7.44 4.65
N THR A 115 2.47 -6.51 4.27
CA THR A 115 1.03 -6.67 4.43
C THR A 115 0.26 -5.76 3.49
N ASN A 116 -1.02 -6.07 3.30
CA ASN A 116 -1.97 -5.17 2.66
C ASN A 116 -2.92 -4.53 3.68
N ASP A 117 -2.67 -4.74 4.97
CA ASP A 117 -3.50 -4.18 6.05
C ASP A 117 -2.95 -2.83 6.48
N GLY A 118 -3.49 -1.75 5.91
CA GLY A 118 -3.02 -0.40 6.18
C GLY A 118 -3.21 0.04 7.63
N SER A 119 -4.28 -0.40 8.27
CA SER A 119 -4.52 -0.07 9.68
C SER A 119 -3.47 -0.69 10.58
N PHE A 120 -3.13 -1.95 10.32
CA PHE A 120 -2.08 -2.64 11.07
C PHE A 120 -0.72 -1.97 10.86
N ALA A 121 -0.37 -1.68 9.61
CA ALA A 121 0.89 -1.01 9.28
C ALA A 121 1.00 0.36 9.96
N TYR A 122 -0.09 1.13 9.93
CA TYR A 122 -0.14 2.44 10.56
C TYR A 122 0.10 2.36 12.06
N LYS A 123 -0.53 1.40 12.75
CA LYS A 123 -0.36 1.21 14.19
C LYS A 123 1.08 0.88 14.55
N LEU A 124 1.78 0.16 13.69
CA LEU A 124 3.16 -0.23 13.96
C LEU A 124 4.18 0.86 13.65
N THR A 125 3.90 1.76 12.72
CA THR A 125 4.90 2.68 12.18
C THR A 125 4.65 4.15 12.48
N HIS A 126 3.40 4.55 12.69
CA HIS A 126 3.09 5.96 12.86
C HIS A 126 3.46 6.46 14.27
N PRO A 127 4.18 7.58 14.39
CA PRO A 127 4.61 8.11 15.69
C PRO A 127 3.48 8.33 16.70
N LYS A 128 2.27 8.62 16.21
CA LYS A 128 1.09 8.83 17.06
C LYS A 128 0.79 7.64 17.97
N HIS A 129 1.14 6.44 17.55
CA HIS A 129 0.88 5.21 18.31
C HIS A 129 2.03 4.81 19.22
N GLU A 130 3.11 5.59 19.22
CA GLU A 130 4.25 5.42 20.14
C GLU A 130 4.78 3.98 20.20
N MET A 131 4.81 3.29 19.07
CA MET A 131 5.29 1.92 19.01
C MET A 131 6.77 1.85 19.40
N ARG A 132 7.03 1.09 20.47
CA ARG A 132 8.40 0.92 20.96
C ARG A 132 9.22 0.06 20.01
N LYS A 133 10.42 0.51 19.70
CA LYS A 133 11.36 -0.22 18.87
C LYS A 133 12.61 -0.52 19.66
N VAL A 134 13.06 -1.77 19.58
CA VAL A 134 14.29 -2.21 20.24
C VAL A 134 15.22 -2.81 19.19
N TYR A 135 16.45 -2.31 19.17
CA TYR A 135 17.46 -2.80 18.24
C TYR A 135 18.56 -3.50 19.03
N ILE A 136 18.98 -4.65 18.55
CA ILE A 136 20.11 -5.39 19.09
C ILE A 136 21.18 -5.44 18.01
N ALA A 137 22.36 -4.89 18.31
CA ALA A 137 23.49 -4.88 17.38
C ALA A 137 24.58 -5.82 17.90
N GLU A 138 25.17 -6.60 17.01
CA GLU A 138 26.27 -7.50 17.31
C GLU A 138 27.61 -6.95 16.79
#